data_7b7007abfcc50bb4cfe44c3e320d4a35
#
_entry.id   7b7007abfcc50bb4cfe44c3e320d4a35
#
_cell.length_a   1.000
_cell.length_b   1.000
_cell.length_c   1.000
_cell.angle_alpha   90.00
_cell.angle_beta   90.00
_cell.angle_gamma   90.00
#
_symmetry.space_group_name_H-M   'P 1'
#
loop_
_entity.id
_entity.type
_entity.pdbx_description
1 polymer ?
#
loop_
_entity_poly.entity_id
_entity_poly.type
_entity_poly.pdbx_seq_one_letter_code
_entity_poly.pdbx_strand_id
1 'polypeptide(L)'
;PVVLGKFHHAVLNDVESGIFVARLSTPERSLLAIDRVNEHANSLAAAQSGAAPDVIAYAPDVSVLAVRFIEGRTWTNDDVLAAHNAPRVAESCRKLHAGPRFVNDFNMLQLQPQYLQIVNELGLRLPDGYLDFTSHVTALTDALAARPQKTLPCNNDLLAANFIETPEQVWLIDFEYSGNNDPFFEIGNIWSEAAGTPDQLERLVHAYVGHPSPSLTARAWLWGLMAKYGWMLWASIQDGTSKLDFDFWSWGLEKYDRAVTEFNSDDFGRLLRDAAKSD
;
A
#
# COMPACT_ATOMS: atom_id res chain seq x y z
N PRO A 1 17.89 -23.04 0.19
CA PRO A 1 16.86 -22.01 0.37
C PRO A 1 17.20 -21.13 1.57
N VAL A 2 17.12 -19.82 1.38
CA VAL A 2 17.26 -18.84 2.45
C VAL A 2 15.85 -18.29 2.69
N VAL A 3 15.33 -18.39 3.93
CA VAL A 3 14.04 -17.81 4.31
C VAL A 3 14.25 -16.32 4.53
N LEU A 4 13.57 -15.48 3.77
CA LEU A 4 13.63 -14.03 3.89
C LEU A 4 12.35 -13.52 4.60
N GLY A 5 12.56 -12.80 5.70
CA GLY A 5 11.49 -12.07 6.39
C GLY A 5 10.58 -12.91 7.27
N LYS A 6 9.57 -12.25 7.83
CA LYS A 6 8.55 -12.83 8.73
C LYS A 6 7.46 -13.62 7.98
N PHE A 7 7.38 -13.48 6.67
CA PHE A 7 6.49 -14.23 5.79
C PHE A 7 7.22 -15.41 5.16
N HIS A 8 6.49 -16.43 4.74
CA HIS A 8 7.07 -17.66 4.19
C HIS A 8 7.63 -17.46 2.77
N HIS A 9 8.70 -16.66 2.66
CA HIS A 9 9.44 -16.48 1.43
C HIS A 9 10.68 -17.36 1.43
N ALA A 10 10.96 -18.01 0.31
CA ALA A 10 12.16 -18.78 0.09
C ALA A 10 12.86 -18.31 -1.17
N VAL A 11 14.16 -17.98 -1.07
CA VAL A 11 15.00 -17.76 -2.26
C VAL A 11 15.46 -19.14 -2.75
N LEU A 12 15.18 -19.44 -4.00
CA LEU A 12 15.50 -20.68 -4.66
C LEU A 12 16.40 -20.38 -5.86
N ASN A 13 17.29 -21.31 -6.17
CA ASN A 13 18.14 -21.26 -7.36
C ASN A 13 17.87 -22.51 -8.22
N ASP A 14 17.52 -22.29 -9.45
CA ASP A 14 17.31 -23.33 -10.45
C ASP A 14 18.25 -23.11 -11.62
N VAL A 15 18.76 -24.21 -12.21
CA VAL A 15 19.78 -24.15 -13.27
C VAL A 15 19.25 -23.52 -14.55
N GLU A 16 17.94 -23.65 -14.83
CA GLU A 16 17.31 -23.13 -16.05
C GLU A 16 16.66 -21.75 -15.82
N SER A 17 16.00 -21.56 -14.65
CA SER A 17 15.20 -20.36 -14.33
C SER A 17 15.99 -19.28 -13.58
N GLY A 18 17.19 -19.58 -13.11
CA GLY A 18 18.02 -18.69 -12.31
C GLY A 18 17.54 -18.56 -10.86
N ILE A 19 17.80 -17.42 -10.24
CA ILE A 19 17.40 -17.15 -8.85
C ILE A 19 15.99 -16.56 -8.83
N PHE A 20 15.12 -17.09 -7.96
CA PHE A 20 13.75 -16.60 -7.78
C PHE A 20 13.32 -16.63 -6.31
N VAL A 21 12.32 -15.86 -5.99
CA VAL A 21 11.63 -15.84 -4.69
C VAL A 21 10.33 -16.59 -4.83
N ALA A 22 10.16 -17.66 -4.03
CA ALA A 22 8.89 -18.34 -3.91
C ALA A 22 8.19 -17.87 -2.62
N ARG A 23 6.96 -17.34 -2.76
CA ARG A 23 6.07 -17.07 -1.64
C ARG A 23 5.18 -18.29 -1.46
N LEU A 24 5.15 -18.81 -0.23
CA LEU A 24 4.24 -19.85 0.19
C LEU A 24 3.13 -19.21 1.02
N SER A 25 1.90 -19.40 0.60
CA SER A 25 0.71 -18.90 1.32
C SER A 25 -0.09 -20.08 1.86
N THR A 26 -0.80 -19.86 2.98
CA THR A 26 -1.76 -20.85 3.46
C THR A 26 -3.04 -20.77 2.62
N PRO A 27 -3.71 -21.93 2.32
CA PRO A 27 -4.95 -21.95 1.53
C PRO A 27 -6.18 -21.43 2.27
N GLU A 28 -6.03 -20.95 3.49
CA GLU A 28 -7.13 -20.49 4.33
C GLU A 28 -7.77 -19.21 3.73
N ARG A 29 -9.10 -19.07 3.86
CA ARG A 29 -9.82 -17.87 3.49
C ARG A 29 -9.19 -16.68 4.20
N SER A 30 -8.60 -15.81 3.43
CA SER A 30 -7.92 -14.65 3.97
C SER A 30 -8.93 -13.67 4.58
N LEU A 31 -8.93 -13.55 5.91
CA LEU A 31 -9.64 -12.48 6.62
C LEU A 31 -9.14 -11.08 6.21
N LEU A 32 -8.00 -11.04 5.51
CA LEU A 32 -7.32 -9.82 5.10
C LEU A 32 -7.70 -9.35 3.68
N ALA A 33 -8.73 -9.95 3.08
CA ALA A 33 -9.20 -9.65 1.72
C ALA A 33 -8.15 -9.88 0.62
N ILE A 34 -7.17 -10.77 0.85
CA ILE A 34 -6.15 -11.12 -0.14
C ILE A 34 -6.68 -12.27 -1.01
N ASP A 35 -6.68 -12.06 -2.33
CA ASP A 35 -7.02 -13.06 -3.33
C ASP A 35 -5.77 -13.44 -4.13
N ARG A 36 -5.31 -14.70 -3.99
CA ARG A 36 -4.07 -15.19 -4.61
C ARG A 36 -4.15 -15.33 -6.12
N VAL A 37 -5.35 -15.50 -6.68
CA VAL A 37 -5.55 -15.51 -8.14
C VAL A 37 -5.41 -14.10 -8.70
N ASN A 38 -6.02 -13.11 -8.03
CA ASN A 38 -5.86 -11.71 -8.39
C ASN A 38 -4.40 -11.26 -8.25
N GLU A 39 -3.74 -11.61 -7.15
CA GLU A 39 -2.32 -11.31 -6.93
C GLU A 39 -1.45 -11.84 -8.09
N HIS A 40 -1.65 -13.09 -8.50
CA HIS A 40 -0.91 -13.67 -9.63
C HIS A 40 -1.17 -12.90 -10.93
N ALA A 41 -2.44 -12.66 -11.28
CA ALA A 41 -2.81 -11.93 -12.49
C ALA A 41 -2.25 -10.50 -12.51
N ASN A 42 -2.32 -9.81 -11.36
CA ASN A 42 -1.81 -8.46 -11.21
C ASN A 42 -0.27 -8.41 -11.23
N SER A 43 0.41 -9.41 -10.65
CA SER A 43 1.87 -9.53 -10.74
C SER A 43 2.35 -9.69 -12.19
N LEU A 44 1.63 -10.46 -13.02
CA LEU A 44 1.91 -10.56 -14.45
C LEU A 44 1.73 -9.20 -15.16
N ALA A 45 0.65 -8.48 -14.88
CA ALA A 45 0.40 -7.16 -15.44
C ALA A 45 1.44 -6.12 -14.97
N ALA A 46 1.84 -6.16 -13.69
CA ALA A 46 2.87 -5.30 -13.13
C ALA A 46 4.25 -5.59 -13.77
N ALA A 47 4.59 -6.85 -14.01
CA ALA A 47 5.82 -7.21 -14.74
C ALA A 47 5.82 -6.64 -16.16
N GLN A 48 4.67 -6.71 -16.87
CA GLN A 48 4.54 -6.12 -18.23
C GLN A 48 4.73 -4.59 -18.22
N SER A 49 4.42 -3.90 -17.12
CA SER A 49 4.68 -2.45 -17.01
C SER A 49 6.17 -2.12 -16.90
N GLY A 50 7.02 -3.09 -16.57
CA GLY A 50 8.43 -2.92 -16.26
C GLY A 50 8.71 -2.36 -14.87
N ALA A 51 7.69 -2.23 -14.00
CA ALA A 51 7.85 -1.78 -12.61
C ALA A 51 8.13 -2.93 -11.63
N ALA A 52 7.75 -4.16 -11.96
CA ALA A 52 7.83 -5.34 -11.11
C ALA A 52 8.64 -6.47 -11.74
N PRO A 53 9.19 -7.41 -10.94
CA PRO A 53 9.89 -8.58 -11.45
C PRO A 53 8.97 -9.52 -12.23
N ASP A 54 9.55 -10.28 -13.16
CA ASP A 54 8.85 -11.32 -13.91
C ASP A 54 8.27 -12.39 -12.97
N VAL A 55 7.07 -12.84 -13.28
CA VAL A 55 6.48 -14.05 -12.67
C VAL A 55 7.09 -15.28 -13.35
N ILE A 56 7.71 -16.15 -12.56
CA ILE A 56 8.37 -17.37 -13.04
C ILE A 56 7.40 -18.56 -13.04
N ALA A 57 6.61 -18.69 -11.98
CA ALA A 57 5.66 -19.78 -11.84
C ALA A 57 4.52 -19.42 -10.88
N TYR A 58 3.38 -20.06 -11.08
CA TYR A 58 2.25 -20.03 -10.15
C TYR A 58 1.67 -21.43 -10.01
N ALA A 59 1.60 -21.94 -8.79
CA ALA A 59 1.06 -23.24 -8.47
C ALA A 59 -0.09 -23.07 -7.44
N PRO A 60 -1.34 -22.84 -7.91
CA PRO A 60 -2.47 -22.54 -7.04
C PRO A 60 -2.80 -23.70 -6.06
N ASP A 61 -2.62 -24.95 -6.47
CA ASP A 61 -2.92 -26.14 -5.67
C ASP A 61 -2.07 -26.23 -4.38
N VAL A 62 -0.90 -25.62 -4.40
CA VAL A 62 0.03 -25.54 -3.25
C VAL A 62 0.26 -24.11 -2.77
N SER A 63 -0.53 -23.16 -3.29
CA SER A 63 -0.48 -21.75 -2.93
C SER A 63 0.91 -21.11 -3.04
N VAL A 64 1.62 -21.39 -4.15
CA VAL A 64 2.97 -20.86 -4.42
C VAL A 64 2.93 -19.89 -5.60
N LEU A 65 3.46 -18.70 -5.38
CA LEU A 65 3.81 -17.72 -6.42
C LEU A 65 5.34 -17.53 -6.42
N ALA A 66 5.98 -17.71 -7.57
CA ALA A 66 7.41 -17.50 -7.75
C ALA A 66 7.67 -16.34 -8.70
N VAL A 67 8.49 -15.39 -8.27
CA VAL A 67 8.90 -14.22 -9.04
C VAL A 67 10.43 -14.17 -9.17
N ARG A 68 10.94 -13.54 -10.23
CA ARG A 68 12.38 -13.35 -10.42
C ARG A 68 12.97 -12.61 -9.21
N PHE A 69 14.09 -13.11 -8.69
CA PHE A 69 14.85 -12.41 -7.65
C PHE A 69 15.50 -11.16 -8.24
N ILE A 70 15.33 -10.02 -7.59
CA ILE A 70 16.01 -8.77 -7.92
C ILE A 70 17.21 -8.63 -7.02
N GLU A 71 18.40 -8.73 -7.60
CA GLU A 71 19.64 -8.46 -6.90
C GLU A 71 19.84 -6.96 -6.75
N GLY A 72 19.49 -6.44 -5.58
CA GLY A 72 19.47 -5.00 -5.31
C GLY A 72 19.40 -4.68 -3.82
N ARG A 73 19.41 -3.41 -3.50
CA ARG A 73 19.30 -2.90 -2.15
C ARG A 73 17.85 -2.60 -1.81
N THR A 74 17.33 -3.21 -0.76
CA THR A 74 16.02 -2.85 -0.18
C THR A 74 16.12 -1.46 0.46
N TRP A 75 15.13 -0.63 0.21
CA TRP A 75 15.04 0.72 0.77
C TRP A 75 14.59 0.72 2.22
N THR A 76 14.93 1.82 2.90
CA THR A 76 14.42 2.21 4.22
C THR A 76 13.45 3.38 4.08
N ASN A 77 12.74 3.73 5.16
CA ASN A 77 11.86 4.91 5.19
C ASN A 77 12.63 6.21 4.84
N ASP A 78 13.87 6.34 5.32
CA ASP A 78 14.73 7.49 4.99
C ASP A 78 15.05 7.56 3.49
N ASP A 79 15.28 6.41 2.84
CA ASP A 79 15.49 6.36 1.39
C ASP A 79 14.24 6.84 0.63
N VAL A 80 13.05 6.36 1.01
CA VAL A 80 11.77 6.76 0.39
C VAL A 80 11.52 8.27 0.52
N LEU A 81 11.84 8.83 1.69
CA LEU A 81 11.59 10.23 2.01
C LEU A 81 12.70 11.19 1.56
N ALA A 82 13.83 10.65 1.12
CA ALA A 82 14.96 11.47 0.66
C ALA A 82 14.58 12.30 -0.59
N ALA A 83 14.87 13.60 -0.56
CA ALA A 83 14.48 14.53 -1.63
C ALA A 83 14.99 14.10 -3.02
N HIS A 84 16.20 13.53 -3.11
CA HIS A 84 16.78 13.06 -4.36
C HIS A 84 16.15 11.78 -4.89
N ASN A 85 15.42 11.02 -4.05
CA ASN A 85 14.71 9.81 -4.45
C ASN A 85 13.24 10.05 -4.83
N ALA A 86 12.65 11.21 -4.52
CA ALA A 86 11.27 11.50 -4.89
C ALA A 86 10.98 11.32 -6.41
N PRO A 87 11.86 11.73 -7.35
CA PRO A 87 11.67 11.44 -8.77
C PRO A 87 11.69 9.94 -9.10
N ARG A 88 12.49 9.13 -8.38
CA ARG A 88 12.61 7.68 -8.59
C ARG A 88 11.39 6.93 -8.08
N VAL A 89 10.86 7.30 -6.90
CA VAL A 89 9.56 6.81 -6.39
C VAL A 89 8.47 7.12 -7.42
N ALA A 90 8.39 8.38 -7.85
CA ALA A 90 7.40 8.82 -8.82
C ALA A 90 7.51 8.09 -10.17
N GLU A 91 8.72 7.80 -10.64
CA GLU A 91 8.95 7.04 -11.88
C GLU A 91 8.45 5.61 -11.76
N SER A 92 8.78 4.90 -10.66
CA SER A 92 8.31 3.53 -10.42
C SER A 92 6.78 3.46 -10.36
N CYS A 93 6.14 4.39 -9.63
CA CYS A 93 4.68 4.48 -9.59
C CYS A 93 4.10 4.79 -10.98
N ARG A 94 4.65 5.73 -11.75
CA ARG A 94 4.17 6.03 -13.11
C ARG A 94 4.31 4.86 -14.07
N LYS A 95 5.41 4.08 -13.99
CA LYS A 95 5.57 2.84 -14.78
C LYS A 95 4.46 1.86 -14.47
N LEU A 96 4.18 1.61 -13.19
CA LEU A 96 3.09 0.73 -12.77
C LEU A 96 1.74 1.25 -13.24
N HIS A 97 1.44 2.50 -12.97
CA HIS A 97 0.15 3.15 -13.29
C HIS A 97 -0.14 3.26 -14.80
N ALA A 98 0.89 3.27 -15.63
CA ALA A 98 0.78 3.24 -17.09
C ALA A 98 0.68 1.81 -17.67
N GLY A 99 0.84 0.81 -16.83
CA GLY A 99 0.77 -0.61 -17.22
C GLY A 99 -0.63 -1.10 -17.55
N PRO A 100 -0.77 -2.40 -17.87
CA PRO A 100 -2.06 -3.03 -18.09
C PRO A 100 -2.94 -2.94 -16.84
N ARG A 101 -4.25 -2.70 -17.05
CA ARG A 101 -5.23 -2.64 -15.97
C ARG A 101 -5.26 -3.96 -15.18
N PHE A 102 -5.33 -3.88 -13.87
CA PHE A 102 -5.46 -5.03 -12.98
C PHE A 102 -6.86 -5.64 -13.04
N VAL A 103 -6.98 -6.91 -12.62
CA VAL A 103 -8.23 -7.68 -12.74
C VAL A 103 -9.27 -7.30 -11.68
N ASN A 104 -8.87 -6.67 -10.60
CA ASN A 104 -9.74 -6.23 -9.51
C ASN A 104 -9.49 -4.75 -9.19
N ASP A 105 -10.44 -4.17 -8.48
CA ASP A 105 -10.28 -2.83 -7.91
C ASP A 105 -9.94 -2.94 -6.41
N PHE A 106 -9.23 -1.93 -5.88
CA PHE A 106 -8.97 -1.75 -4.45
C PHE A 106 -9.53 -0.40 -4.01
N ASN A 107 -10.13 -0.36 -2.82
CA ASN A 107 -10.59 0.89 -2.23
C ASN A 107 -10.62 0.79 -0.71
N MET A 108 -9.76 1.54 -0.02
CA MET A 108 -9.70 1.54 1.44
C MET A 108 -11.00 2.00 2.10
N LEU A 109 -11.79 2.88 1.46
CA LEU A 109 -13.10 3.30 1.97
C LEU A 109 -14.13 2.15 1.99
N GLN A 110 -13.94 1.12 1.17
CA GLN A 110 -14.77 -0.09 1.18
C GLN A 110 -14.16 -1.19 2.06
N LEU A 111 -12.83 -1.27 2.12
CA LEU A 111 -12.12 -2.28 2.87
C LEU A 111 -12.21 -2.02 4.39
N GLN A 112 -12.09 -0.77 4.82
CA GLN A 112 -12.17 -0.41 6.24
C GLN A 112 -13.46 -0.87 6.92
N PRO A 113 -14.68 -0.66 6.39
CA PRO A 113 -15.89 -1.17 7.03
C PRO A 113 -15.98 -2.71 7.01
N GLN A 114 -15.38 -3.38 6.01
CA GLN A 114 -15.30 -4.86 6.01
C GLN A 114 -14.39 -5.36 7.13
N TYR A 115 -13.23 -4.75 7.32
CA TYR A 115 -12.33 -5.07 8.43
C TYR A 115 -12.98 -4.78 9.80
N LEU A 116 -13.70 -3.66 9.92
CA LEU A 116 -14.45 -3.35 11.16
C LEU A 116 -15.51 -4.41 11.46
N GLN A 117 -16.21 -4.90 10.44
CA GLN A 117 -17.14 -5.99 10.60
C GLN A 117 -16.44 -7.27 11.11
N ILE A 118 -15.31 -7.65 10.54
CA ILE A 118 -14.52 -8.82 10.98
C ILE A 118 -14.05 -8.66 12.43
N VAL A 119 -13.53 -7.49 12.78
CA VAL A 119 -13.09 -7.17 14.16
C VAL A 119 -14.24 -7.36 15.13
N ASN A 120 -15.44 -6.85 14.82
CA ASN A 120 -16.62 -6.98 15.66
C ASN A 120 -17.13 -8.42 15.74
N GLU A 121 -17.23 -9.14 14.62
CA GLU A 121 -17.72 -10.53 14.56
C GLU A 121 -16.83 -11.48 15.32
N LEU A 122 -15.54 -11.27 15.31
CA LEU A 122 -14.56 -12.10 16.02
C LEU A 122 -14.26 -11.59 17.44
N GLY A 123 -14.84 -10.46 17.87
CA GLY A 123 -14.60 -9.87 19.18
C GLY A 123 -13.15 -9.47 19.41
N LEU A 124 -12.48 -8.98 18.37
CA LEU A 124 -11.07 -8.58 18.43
C LEU A 124 -10.91 -7.19 19.05
N ARG A 125 -9.68 -6.85 19.42
CA ARG A 125 -9.35 -5.55 20.02
C ARG A 125 -9.63 -4.41 19.03
N LEU A 126 -10.23 -3.34 19.52
CA LEU A 126 -10.45 -2.10 18.79
C LEU A 126 -9.89 -0.95 19.65
N PRO A 127 -9.16 0.04 19.08
CA PRO A 127 -8.70 1.20 19.85
C PRO A 127 -9.87 1.98 20.44
N ASP A 128 -9.68 2.50 21.65
CA ASP A 128 -10.66 3.39 22.26
C ASP A 128 -10.94 4.59 21.35
N GLY A 129 -12.22 4.93 21.20
CA GLY A 129 -12.64 6.06 20.38
C GLY A 129 -12.53 5.84 18.85
N TYR A 130 -12.22 4.63 18.38
CA TYR A 130 -12.10 4.38 16.93
C TYR A 130 -13.34 4.87 16.15
N LEU A 131 -14.55 4.62 16.66
CA LEU A 131 -15.80 5.01 16.00
C LEU A 131 -16.14 6.50 16.10
N ASP A 132 -15.44 7.26 16.96
CA ASP A 132 -15.67 8.71 17.13
C ASP A 132 -15.32 9.50 15.86
N PHE A 133 -14.49 8.92 14.99
CA PHE A 133 -14.07 9.53 13.72
C PHE A 133 -14.95 9.19 12.51
N THR A 134 -16.09 8.53 12.70
CA THR A 134 -16.99 8.15 11.59
C THR A 134 -17.45 9.37 10.77
N SER A 135 -17.74 10.50 11.42
CA SER A 135 -18.11 11.74 10.72
C SER A 135 -16.94 12.34 9.92
N HIS A 136 -15.71 12.20 10.40
CA HIS A 136 -14.50 12.64 9.70
C HIS A 136 -14.24 11.79 8.45
N VAL A 137 -14.41 10.47 8.57
CA VAL A 137 -14.32 9.53 7.42
C VAL A 137 -15.39 9.85 6.38
N THR A 138 -16.61 10.19 6.81
CA THR A 138 -17.68 10.60 5.88
C THR A 138 -17.28 11.89 5.14
N ALA A 139 -16.83 12.92 5.85
CA ALA A 139 -16.40 14.19 5.24
C ALA A 139 -15.21 14.00 4.28
N LEU A 140 -14.26 13.15 4.65
CA LEU A 140 -13.13 12.76 3.80
C LEU A 140 -13.60 12.07 2.52
N THR A 141 -14.54 11.13 2.64
CA THR A 141 -15.13 10.41 1.51
C THR A 141 -15.81 11.37 0.54
N ASP A 142 -16.61 12.31 1.06
CA ASP A 142 -17.30 13.31 0.25
C ASP A 142 -16.31 14.25 -0.48
N ALA A 143 -15.25 14.67 0.19
CA ALA A 143 -14.21 15.51 -0.41
C ALA A 143 -13.46 14.79 -1.55
N LEU A 144 -13.12 13.50 -1.37
CA LEU A 144 -12.51 12.68 -2.42
C LEU A 144 -13.45 12.41 -3.59
N ALA A 145 -14.75 12.22 -3.29
CA ALA A 145 -15.79 11.96 -4.29
C ALA A 145 -16.17 13.23 -5.10
N ALA A 146 -15.97 14.43 -4.55
CA ALA A 146 -16.25 15.70 -5.24
C ALA A 146 -15.42 15.85 -6.54
N ARG A 147 -14.23 15.23 -6.59
CA ARG A 147 -13.34 15.25 -7.75
C ARG A 147 -12.73 13.87 -8.00
N PRO A 148 -13.48 12.91 -8.52
CA PRO A 148 -12.99 11.54 -8.70
C PRO A 148 -11.81 11.51 -9.69
N GLN A 149 -10.82 10.68 -9.39
CA GLN A 149 -9.70 10.40 -10.27
C GLN A 149 -9.94 9.10 -11.04
N LYS A 150 -9.33 9.00 -12.23
CA LYS A 150 -9.30 7.73 -12.95
C LYS A 150 -8.51 6.71 -12.12
N THR A 151 -9.10 5.53 -11.90
CA THR A 151 -8.39 4.43 -11.24
C THR A 151 -7.35 3.82 -12.16
N LEU A 152 -6.17 3.58 -11.62
CA LEU A 152 -4.99 3.03 -12.31
C LEU A 152 -4.49 1.78 -11.57
N PRO A 153 -3.70 0.91 -12.20
CA PRO A 153 -3.06 -0.22 -11.52
C PRO A 153 -2.16 0.28 -10.41
N CYS A 154 -2.44 -0.06 -9.16
CA CYS A 154 -1.70 0.33 -7.97
C CYS A 154 -1.29 -0.90 -7.16
N ASN A 155 -0.14 -0.84 -6.50
CA ASN A 155 0.30 -1.87 -5.55
C ASN A 155 -0.53 -1.81 -4.26
N ASN A 156 -0.86 -0.61 -3.79
CA ASN A 156 -1.66 -0.27 -2.59
C ASN A 156 -1.00 -0.60 -1.23
N ASP A 157 0.18 -1.21 -1.22
CA ASP A 157 0.93 -1.58 0.00
C ASP A 157 2.43 -1.30 -0.15
N LEU A 158 2.79 -0.13 -0.68
CA LEU A 158 4.18 0.27 -0.88
C LEU A 158 4.82 0.77 0.42
N LEU A 159 5.23 -0.19 1.25
CA LEU A 159 6.20 0.02 2.32
C LEU A 159 7.60 0.24 1.73
N ALA A 160 8.49 0.88 2.48
CA ALA A 160 9.89 1.06 2.02
C ALA A 160 10.57 -0.27 1.64
N ALA A 161 10.27 -1.34 2.38
CA ALA A 161 10.77 -2.69 2.11
C ALA A 161 10.33 -3.27 0.75
N ASN A 162 9.30 -2.69 0.11
CA ASN A 162 8.80 -3.11 -1.19
C ASN A 162 9.45 -2.35 -2.38
N PHE A 163 10.46 -1.52 -2.09
CA PHE A 163 11.30 -0.86 -3.10
C PHE A 163 12.69 -1.51 -3.14
N ILE A 164 13.06 -2.07 -4.28
CA ILE A 164 14.39 -2.68 -4.49
C ILE A 164 15.16 -1.86 -5.51
N GLU A 165 16.25 -1.26 -5.06
CA GLU A 165 17.13 -0.44 -5.89
C GLU A 165 18.15 -1.28 -6.65
N THR A 166 18.21 -1.09 -7.97
CA THR A 166 19.31 -1.55 -8.83
C THR A 166 19.96 -0.35 -9.51
N PRO A 167 21.12 -0.53 -10.20
CA PRO A 167 21.71 0.55 -10.97
C PRO A 167 20.78 1.14 -12.04
N GLU A 168 19.85 0.34 -12.59
CA GLU A 168 18.99 0.72 -13.70
C GLU A 168 17.70 1.40 -13.24
N GLN A 169 17.11 0.94 -12.13
CA GLN A 169 15.83 1.44 -11.65
C GLN A 169 15.53 1.04 -10.19
N VAL A 170 14.38 1.51 -9.71
CA VAL A 170 13.76 1.02 -8.46
C VAL A 170 12.59 0.13 -8.83
N TRP A 171 12.65 -1.12 -8.40
CA TRP A 171 11.63 -2.14 -8.61
C TRP A 171 10.61 -2.13 -7.48
N LEU A 172 9.36 -2.42 -7.83
CA LEU A 172 8.26 -2.62 -6.87
C LEU A 172 7.98 -4.12 -6.72
N ILE A 173 7.80 -4.56 -5.48
CA ILE A 173 7.50 -5.96 -5.15
C ILE A 173 6.28 -6.04 -4.25
N ASP A 174 5.82 -7.26 -4.00
CA ASP A 174 4.71 -7.60 -3.10
C ASP A 174 3.36 -7.01 -3.52
N PHE A 175 2.68 -7.70 -4.44
CA PHE A 175 1.43 -7.26 -5.07
C PHE A 175 0.18 -7.88 -4.44
N GLU A 176 0.22 -8.31 -3.17
CA GLU A 176 -0.90 -9.03 -2.54
C GLU A 176 -2.15 -8.16 -2.31
N TYR A 177 -1.99 -6.83 -2.15
CA TYR A 177 -3.07 -5.85 -2.06
C TYR A 177 -3.31 -5.09 -3.37
N SER A 178 -2.66 -5.51 -4.45
CA SER A 178 -2.76 -4.82 -5.73
C SER A 178 -4.18 -4.82 -6.29
N GLY A 179 -4.52 -3.72 -6.91
CA GLY A 179 -5.82 -3.48 -7.55
C GLY A 179 -5.84 -2.11 -8.18
N ASN A 180 -6.82 -1.86 -9.06
CA ASN A 180 -6.97 -0.52 -9.62
C ASN A 180 -7.50 0.42 -8.55
N ASN A 181 -6.85 1.56 -8.37
CA ASN A 181 -7.18 2.53 -7.33
C ASN A 181 -6.89 3.95 -7.81
N ASP A 182 -7.28 4.92 -7.00
CA ASP A 182 -6.83 6.29 -7.11
C ASP A 182 -5.30 6.35 -6.94
N PRO A 183 -4.54 6.87 -7.91
CA PRO A 183 -3.08 6.91 -7.82
C PRO A 183 -2.57 7.73 -6.62
N PHE A 184 -3.37 8.66 -6.12
CA PHE A 184 -3.01 9.45 -4.94
C PHE A 184 -3.20 8.69 -3.62
N PHE A 185 -3.96 7.57 -3.62
CA PHE A 185 -3.90 6.60 -2.53
C PHE A 185 -2.49 6.00 -2.42
N GLU A 186 -1.91 5.56 -3.53
CA GLU A 186 -0.55 5.00 -3.55
C GLU A 186 0.48 5.99 -3.02
N ILE A 187 0.49 7.23 -3.52
CA ILE A 187 1.42 8.27 -3.09
C ILE A 187 1.22 8.64 -1.61
N GLY A 188 -0.04 8.76 -1.17
CA GLY A 188 -0.38 9.05 0.22
C GLY A 188 -0.03 7.89 1.16
N ASN A 189 -0.22 6.64 0.74
CA ASN A 189 0.16 5.47 1.52
C ASN A 189 1.69 5.36 1.67
N ILE A 190 2.47 5.54 0.60
CA ILE A 190 3.95 5.56 0.65
C ILE A 190 4.44 6.59 1.68
N TRP A 191 3.95 7.82 1.60
CA TRP A 191 4.30 8.88 2.54
C TRP A 191 3.89 8.54 3.97
N SER A 192 2.69 8.03 4.15
CA SER A 192 2.12 7.68 5.43
C SER A 192 2.89 6.54 6.10
N GLU A 193 3.21 5.47 5.35
CA GLU A 193 3.97 4.33 5.86
C GLU A 193 5.39 4.72 6.28
N ALA A 194 6.02 5.60 5.53
CA ALA A 194 7.36 6.11 5.86
C ALA A 194 7.37 7.16 6.98
N ALA A 195 6.22 7.57 7.52
CA ALA A 195 6.07 8.63 8.53
C ALA A 195 6.62 9.99 8.06
N GLY A 196 6.35 10.35 6.82
CA GLY A 196 6.86 11.57 6.20
C GLY A 196 6.23 12.85 6.73
N THR A 197 6.95 13.98 6.52
CA THR A 197 6.47 15.34 6.80
C THR A 197 5.58 15.86 5.66
N PRO A 198 4.78 16.92 5.89
CA PRO A 198 3.99 17.57 4.82
C PRO A 198 4.81 17.98 3.59
N ASP A 199 6.00 18.56 3.80
CA ASP A 199 6.90 18.97 2.70
C ASP A 199 7.41 17.77 1.88
N GLN A 200 7.54 16.60 2.52
CA GLN A 200 7.92 15.37 1.83
C GLN A 200 6.78 14.84 0.96
N LEU A 201 5.53 14.95 1.42
CA LEU A 201 4.36 14.62 0.60
C LEU A 201 4.26 15.55 -0.61
N GLU A 202 4.39 16.86 -0.41
CA GLU A 202 4.35 17.83 -1.49
C GLU A 202 5.42 17.52 -2.56
N ARG A 203 6.65 17.18 -2.14
CA ARG A 203 7.72 16.74 -3.06
C ARG A 203 7.38 15.48 -3.84
N LEU A 204 6.79 14.48 -3.18
CA LEU A 204 6.38 13.22 -3.84
C LEU A 204 5.29 13.49 -4.88
N VAL A 205 4.25 14.25 -4.51
CA VAL A 205 3.18 14.63 -5.43
C VAL A 205 3.73 15.46 -6.59
N HIS A 206 4.54 16.49 -6.33
CA HIS A 206 5.18 17.29 -7.37
C HIS A 206 6.02 16.41 -8.33
N ALA A 207 6.83 15.50 -7.79
CA ALA A 207 7.62 14.59 -8.61
C ALA A 207 6.74 13.66 -9.46
N TYR A 208 5.57 13.27 -8.95
CA TYR A 208 4.64 12.39 -9.64
C TYR A 208 3.86 13.10 -10.76
N VAL A 209 3.35 14.32 -10.52
CA VAL A 209 2.53 15.06 -11.49
C VAL A 209 3.34 16.01 -12.37
N GLY A 210 4.58 16.35 -11.99
CA GLY A 210 5.49 17.24 -12.74
C GLY A 210 5.35 18.72 -12.45
N HIS A 211 4.44 19.13 -11.56
CA HIS A 211 4.22 20.53 -11.17
C HIS A 211 3.65 20.61 -9.74
N PRO A 212 3.77 21.75 -9.04
CA PRO A 212 3.09 21.96 -7.77
C PRO A 212 1.57 21.81 -7.92
N SER A 213 0.93 21.07 -7.03
CA SER A 213 -0.53 20.84 -7.06
C SER A 213 -1.05 20.72 -5.63
N PRO A 214 -1.48 21.85 -5.01
CA PRO A 214 -2.06 21.83 -3.67
C PRO A 214 -3.27 20.91 -3.53
N SER A 215 -4.15 20.86 -4.55
CA SER A 215 -5.33 20.00 -4.51
C SER A 215 -4.98 18.52 -4.52
N LEU A 216 -4.03 18.09 -5.35
CA LEU A 216 -3.59 16.68 -5.41
C LEU A 216 -2.72 16.32 -4.19
N THR A 217 -1.98 17.27 -3.61
CA THR A 217 -1.28 17.07 -2.34
C THR A 217 -2.28 16.85 -1.20
N ALA A 218 -3.32 17.67 -1.11
CA ALA A 218 -4.39 17.47 -0.14
C ALA A 218 -5.11 16.13 -0.35
N ARG A 219 -5.35 15.73 -1.60
CA ARG A 219 -5.92 14.43 -1.94
C ARG A 219 -5.06 13.27 -1.45
N ALA A 220 -3.76 13.29 -1.75
CA ALA A 220 -2.82 12.26 -1.30
C ALA A 220 -2.72 12.21 0.23
N TRP A 221 -2.77 13.36 0.90
CA TRP A 221 -2.80 13.41 2.36
C TRP A 221 -4.05 12.74 2.95
N LEU A 222 -5.23 13.08 2.43
CA LEU A 222 -6.48 12.46 2.87
C LEU A 222 -6.48 10.94 2.64
N TRP A 223 -5.93 10.48 1.53
CA TRP A 223 -5.75 9.04 1.29
C TRP A 223 -4.75 8.38 2.25
N GLY A 224 -3.62 9.04 2.56
CA GLY A 224 -2.67 8.57 3.57
C GLY A 224 -3.27 8.53 4.98
N LEU A 225 -4.13 9.49 5.31
CA LEU A 225 -4.90 9.50 6.57
C LEU A 225 -5.89 8.32 6.61
N MET A 226 -6.63 8.07 5.52
CA MET A 226 -7.55 6.94 5.42
C MET A 226 -6.82 5.59 5.46
N ALA A 227 -5.62 5.51 4.87
CA ALA A 227 -4.78 4.32 4.94
C ALA A 227 -4.39 4.00 6.39
N LYS A 228 -3.87 4.97 7.15
CA LYS A 228 -3.53 4.81 8.59
C LYS A 228 -4.72 4.30 9.39
N TYR A 229 -5.88 4.92 9.19
CA TYR A 229 -7.10 4.57 9.90
C TYR A 229 -7.58 3.15 9.56
N GLY A 230 -7.53 2.77 8.28
CA GLY A 230 -7.92 1.44 7.80
C GLY A 230 -6.94 0.33 8.20
N TRP A 231 -5.63 0.57 8.08
CA TRP A 231 -4.60 -0.42 8.44
C TRP A 231 -4.57 -0.73 9.94
N MET A 232 -5.08 0.13 10.81
CA MET A 232 -5.28 -0.22 12.23
C MET A 232 -6.18 -1.44 12.39
N LEU A 233 -7.25 -1.55 11.62
CA LEU A 233 -8.15 -2.71 11.69
C LEU A 233 -7.50 -3.99 11.16
N TRP A 234 -6.68 -3.88 10.12
CA TRP A 234 -5.83 -4.97 9.66
C TRP A 234 -4.91 -5.46 10.79
N ALA A 235 -4.29 -4.54 11.50
CA ALA A 235 -3.45 -4.86 12.65
C ALA A 235 -4.24 -5.54 13.78
N SER A 236 -5.47 -5.10 14.06
CA SER A 236 -6.38 -5.77 15.01
C SER A 236 -6.67 -7.20 14.61
N ILE A 237 -6.94 -7.46 13.32
CA ILE A 237 -7.19 -8.81 12.81
C ILE A 237 -5.93 -9.67 12.97
N GLN A 238 -4.77 -9.15 12.61
CA GLN A 238 -3.50 -9.86 12.74
C GLN A 238 -3.12 -10.13 14.21
N ASP A 239 -3.34 -9.17 15.11
CA ASP A 239 -3.10 -9.33 16.56
C ASP A 239 -3.90 -10.50 17.13
N GLY A 240 -5.17 -10.65 16.71
CA GLY A 240 -6.05 -11.69 17.20
C GLY A 240 -5.95 -13.04 16.49
N THR A 241 -5.39 -13.12 15.29
CA THR A 241 -5.46 -14.31 14.43
C THR A 241 -4.11 -14.83 13.93
N SER A 242 -3.08 -14.00 13.88
CA SER A 242 -1.76 -14.39 13.36
C SER A 242 -0.98 -15.24 14.36
N LYS A 243 -0.20 -16.19 13.83
CA LYS A 243 0.78 -16.98 14.58
C LYS A 243 2.19 -16.40 14.53
N LEU A 244 2.36 -15.27 13.84
CA LEU A 244 3.66 -14.62 13.71
C LEU A 244 4.04 -13.92 15.03
N ASP A 245 5.30 -14.03 15.42
CA ASP A 245 5.87 -13.30 16.56
C ASP A 245 6.17 -11.85 16.15
N PHE A 246 5.12 -11.04 16.13
CA PHE A 246 5.19 -9.63 15.81
C PHE A 246 4.10 -8.87 16.58
N ASP A 247 4.44 -7.73 17.14
CA ASP A 247 3.49 -6.87 17.85
C ASP A 247 2.64 -6.05 16.86
N PHE A 248 1.65 -6.71 16.27
CA PHE A 248 0.71 -6.10 15.35
C PHE A 248 -0.10 -4.98 16.01
N TRP A 249 -0.43 -5.15 17.28
CA TRP A 249 -1.22 -4.17 18.01
C TRP A 249 -0.48 -2.83 18.13
N SER A 250 0.74 -2.82 18.65
CA SER A 250 1.53 -1.59 18.79
C SER A 250 1.83 -0.95 17.44
N TRP A 251 2.09 -1.77 16.40
CA TRP A 251 2.28 -1.28 15.05
C TRP A 251 1.03 -0.57 14.49
N GLY A 252 -0.16 -1.14 14.70
CA GLY A 252 -1.42 -0.55 14.27
C GLY A 252 -1.80 0.69 15.09
N LEU A 253 -1.56 0.65 16.41
CA LEU A 253 -1.88 1.75 17.32
C LEU A 253 -1.07 3.00 16.98
N GLU A 254 0.21 2.87 16.63
CA GLU A 254 1.04 4.00 16.17
C GLU A 254 0.41 4.70 14.94
N LYS A 255 -0.11 3.94 13.99
CA LYS A 255 -0.82 4.48 12.82
C LYS A 255 -2.13 5.18 13.21
N TYR A 256 -2.90 4.55 14.09
CA TYR A 256 -4.15 5.11 14.58
C TYR A 256 -3.94 6.43 15.34
N ASP A 257 -2.95 6.51 16.22
CA ASP A 257 -2.64 7.72 16.97
C ASP A 257 -2.25 8.90 16.06
N ARG A 258 -1.53 8.61 14.97
CA ARG A 258 -1.22 9.60 13.93
C ARG A 258 -2.48 10.00 13.17
N ALA A 259 -3.36 9.07 12.84
CA ALA A 259 -4.64 9.38 12.21
C ALA A 259 -5.52 10.26 13.10
N VAL A 260 -5.62 9.95 14.39
CA VAL A 260 -6.35 10.75 15.40
C VAL A 260 -5.81 12.17 15.47
N THR A 261 -4.48 12.33 15.50
CA THR A 261 -3.83 13.63 15.50
C THR A 261 -4.20 14.45 14.26
N GLU A 262 -4.21 13.83 13.09
CA GLU A 262 -4.53 14.50 11.83
C GLU A 262 -6.03 14.82 11.70
N PHE A 263 -6.94 13.94 12.14
CA PHE A 263 -8.39 14.22 12.17
C PHE A 263 -8.71 15.42 13.07
N ASN A 264 -8.01 15.57 14.20
CA ASN A 264 -8.22 16.66 15.14
C ASN A 264 -7.40 17.94 14.83
N SER A 265 -6.63 17.94 13.73
CA SER A 265 -5.82 19.10 13.38
C SER A 265 -6.64 20.21 12.74
N ASP A 266 -6.18 21.45 12.89
CA ASP A 266 -6.75 22.62 12.19
C ASP A 266 -6.65 22.49 10.67
N ASP A 267 -5.70 21.70 10.19
CA ASP A 267 -5.48 21.44 8.76
C ASP A 267 -6.56 20.56 8.13
N PHE A 268 -7.22 19.69 8.90
CA PHE A 268 -8.18 18.71 8.33
C PHE A 268 -9.25 19.39 7.48
N GLY A 269 -9.89 20.44 8.02
CA GLY A 269 -10.90 21.20 7.28
C GLY A 269 -10.37 21.89 6.01
N ARG A 270 -9.10 22.32 6.01
CA ARG A 270 -8.42 22.88 4.84
C ARG A 270 -8.19 21.81 3.78
N LEU A 271 -7.66 20.64 4.18
CA LEU A 271 -7.41 19.51 3.28
C LEU A 271 -8.68 19.04 2.57
N LEU A 272 -9.82 18.96 3.28
CA LEU A 272 -11.11 18.62 2.67
C LEU A 272 -11.48 19.61 1.55
N ARG A 273 -11.36 20.93 1.83
CA ARG A 273 -11.69 21.96 0.83
C ARG A 273 -10.73 21.97 -0.36
N ASP A 274 -9.44 21.76 -0.12
CA ASP A 274 -8.42 21.79 -1.18
C ASP A 274 -8.52 20.55 -2.07
N ALA A 275 -8.74 19.35 -1.51
CA ALA A 275 -8.95 18.14 -2.29
C ALA A 275 -10.19 18.19 -3.20
N ALA A 276 -11.22 18.93 -2.81
CA ALA A 276 -12.46 19.10 -3.57
C ALA A 276 -12.35 20.14 -4.72
N LYS A 277 -11.27 20.94 -4.77
CA LYS A 277 -11.05 21.97 -5.81
C LYS A 277 -10.18 21.46 -6.96
N SER A 278 -10.20 22.18 -8.06
CA SER A 278 -9.16 22.13 -9.12
C SER A 278 -8.07 23.15 -8.82
N ASP A 279 -6.81 22.82 -9.12
CA ASP A 279 -5.71 23.81 -9.14
C ASP A 279 -5.90 24.80 -10.27
#